data_3e9a91eb09bdd3a581ccdf94570c9a27
#
_entry.id   3e9a91eb09bdd3a581ccdf94570c9a27
#
_cell.length_a   1.000
_cell.length_b   1.000
_cell.length_c   1.000
_cell.angle_alpha   90.00
_cell.angle_beta   90.00
_cell.angle_gamma   90.00
#
_symmetry.space_group_name_H-M   'P 1'
#
loop_
_entity.id
_entity.type
_entity.pdbx_description
1 polymer ?
#
loop_
_entity_poly.entity_id
_entity_poly.type
_entity_poly.pdbx_seq_one_letter_code
_entity_poly.pdbx_strand_id
1 'polypeptide(L)'
;MGEPKPVNFRHELKYLISSAEVTMLRTRLSGLISLDAHAKNGHYTIRSLYFDDYDDRCLLENENGTDPREKFRIRMYNGSADRISLECKRKERGMTHKTSCPLTREQTEFLMAGKIVPNVADRPPLLQKLTAQMMTRRLHPVVIVEYERIPFVYKNGNVRITLDTNLVSSSDVSQFLRERIPHRPVMPLGQQLLEVKYDAYLPDFLYQSLQLSDLRQTAYSKYALCRRYTR
;
A
#
# COMPACT_ATOMS: atom_id res chain seq x y z
N MET A 1 -22.99 22.45 -8.53
CA MET A 1 -22.40 21.72 -7.38
C MET A 1 -22.63 20.25 -7.66
N GLY A 2 -21.57 19.49 -8.05
CA GLY A 2 -21.70 18.06 -8.28
C GLY A 2 -21.86 17.34 -6.95
N GLU A 3 -22.78 16.38 -6.89
CA GLU A 3 -22.95 15.54 -5.72
C GLU A 3 -21.62 14.88 -5.32
N PRO A 4 -21.29 14.82 -4.02
CA PRO A 4 -20.09 14.16 -3.58
C PRO A 4 -20.16 12.69 -3.99
N LYS A 5 -19.19 12.21 -4.76
CA LYS A 5 -19.10 10.79 -5.14
C LYS A 5 -19.18 9.95 -3.87
N PRO A 6 -20.04 8.90 -3.82
CA PRO A 6 -20.18 8.08 -2.64
C PRO A 6 -18.82 7.52 -2.25
N VAL A 7 -18.52 7.60 -0.95
CA VAL A 7 -17.27 7.05 -0.39
C VAL A 7 -17.33 5.53 -0.51
N ASN A 8 -16.56 4.97 -1.44
CA ASN A 8 -16.56 3.53 -1.68
C ASN A 8 -15.71 2.84 -0.62
N PHE A 9 -16.37 2.29 0.39
CA PHE A 9 -15.75 1.41 1.37
C PHE A 9 -15.64 -0.01 0.80
N ARG A 10 -14.51 -0.68 1.08
CA ARG A 10 -14.21 -2.01 0.56
C ARG A 10 -13.81 -2.95 1.68
N HIS A 11 -14.20 -4.21 1.54
CA HIS A 11 -13.65 -5.29 2.34
C HIS A 11 -12.18 -5.54 1.97
N GLU A 12 -11.34 -5.82 2.96
CA GLU A 12 -9.92 -6.11 2.76
C GLU A 12 -9.51 -7.25 3.70
N LEU A 13 -9.32 -8.44 3.13
CA LEU A 13 -8.86 -9.62 3.83
C LEU A 13 -7.38 -9.85 3.52
N LYS A 14 -6.62 -10.30 4.50
CA LYS A 14 -5.19 -10.58 4.37
C LYS A 14 -4.84 -11.91 5.00
N TYR A 15 -3.91 -12.61 4.35
CA TYR A 15 -3.46 -13.93 4.78
C TYR A 15 -1.95 -14.05 4.56
N LEU A 16 -1.26 -14.66 5.52
CA LEU A 16 0.11 -15.11 5.30
C LEU A 16 0.04 -16.44 4.55
N ILE A 17 0.83 -16.56 3.50
CA ILE A 17 0.90 -17.74 2.64
C ILE A 17 2.36 -18.09 2.37
N SER A 18 2.62 -19.34 2.07
CA SER A 18 3.95 -19.84 1.67
C SER A 18 4.23 -19.55 0.19
N SER A 19 5.49 -19.64 -0.22
CA SER A 19 5.87 -19.54 -1.64
C SER A 19 5.25 -20.65 -2.50
N ALA A 20 5.01 -21.83 -1.95
CA ALA A 20 4.30 -22.91 -2.64
C ALA A 20 2.84 -22.53 -2.90
N GLU A 21 2.16 -21.96 -1.90
CA GLU A 21 0.78 -21.47 -2.03
C GLU A 21 0.67 -20.31 -3.02
N VAL A 22 1.67 -19.41 -3.10
CA VAL A 22 1.73 -18.39 -4.17
C VAL A 22 1.68 -19.03 -5.54
N THR A 23 2.49 -20.06 -5.79
CA THR A 23 2.53 -20.78 -7.07
C THR A 23 1.19 -21.44 -7.38
N MET A 24 0.60 -22.13 -6.40
CA MET A 24 -0.70 -22.79 -6.51
C MET A 24 -1.82 -21.79 -6.82
N LEU A 25 -1.91 -20.70 -6.04
CA LEU A 25 -2.91 -19.64 -6.24
C LEU A 25 -2.74 -18.95 -7.59
N ARG A 26 -1.50 -18.66 -7.98
CA ARG A 26 -1.22 -18.08 -9.30
C ARG A 26 -1.76 -18.96 -10.43
N THR A 27 -1.50 -20.27 -10.38
CA THR A 27 -1.99 -21.22 -11.38
C THR A 27 -3.52 -21.30 -11.40
N ARG A 28 -4.16 -21.43 -10.23
CA ARG A 28 -5.64 -21.48 -10.12
C ARG A 28 -6.30 -20.21 -10.64
N LEU A 29 -5.84 -19.04 -10.18
CA LEU A 29 -6.43 -17.76 -10.53
C LEU A 29 -6.21 -17.39 -11.99
N SER A 30 -5.08 -17.75 -12.60
CA SER A 30 -4.82 -17.53 -14.04
C SER A 30 -5.80 -18.24 -14.95
N GLY A 31 -6.40 -19.35 -14.52
CA GLY A 31 -7.45 -20.05 -15.25
C GLY A 31 -8.87 -19.49 -15.03
N LEU A 32 -9.05 -18.61 -14.06
CA LEU A 32 -10.38 -18.14 -13.63
C LEU A 32 -10.62 -16.65 -13.90
N ILE A 33 -9.60 -15.82 -13.75
CA ILE A 33 -9.71 -14.36 -13.82
C ILE A 33 -8.49 -13.73 -14.47
N SER A 34 -8.61 -12.49 -14.88
CA SER A 34 -7.54 -11.78 -15.59
C SER A 34 -6.53 -11.14 -14.65
N LEU A 35 -5.30 -11.04 -15.10
CA LEU A 35 -4.31 -10.15 -14.50
C LEU A 35 -4.72 -8.69 -14.74
N ASP A 36 -4.33 -7.81 -13.81
CA ASP A 36 -4.42 -6.36 -14.02
C ASP A 36 -3.63 -5.94 -15.27
N ALA A 37 -4.23 -5.13 -16.14
CA ALA A 37 -3.62 -4.70 -17.40
C ALA A 37 -2.25 -4.00 -17.25
N HIS A 38 -1.94 -3.48 -16.06
CA HIS A 38 -0.63 -2.88 -15.78
C HIS A 38 0.46 -3.91 -15.47
N ALA A 39 0.11 -5.18 -15.25
CA ALA A 39 1.06 -6.26 -14.96
C ALA A 39 1.58 -6.91 -16.25
N LYS A 40 2.27 -6.15 -17.12
CA LYS A 40 2.72 -6.59 -18.45
C LYS A 40 3.52 -7.89 -18.44
N ASN A 41 4.32 -8.12 -17.40
CA ASN A 41 5.14 -9.33 -17.21
C ASN A 41 4.57 -10.24 -16.09
N GLY A 42 3.26 -10.17 -15.85
CA GLY A 42 2.60 -10.95 -14.81
C GLY A 42 2.69 -10.35 -13.41
N HIS A 43 3.51 -9.33 -13.21
CA HIS A 43 3.68 -8.61 -11.94
C HIS A 43 4.15 -7.18 -12.16
N TYR A 44 4.17 -6.39 -11.09
CA TYR A 44 4.86 -5.10 -11.02
C TYR A 44 5.38 -4.85 -9.61
N THR A 45 6.45 -4.06 -9.53
CA THR A 45 7.01 -3.61 -8.26
C THR A 45 6.25 -2.40 -7.74
N ILE A 46 5.97 -2.38 -6.45
CA ILE A 46 5.40 -1.24 -5.74
C ILE A 46 6.42 -0.74 -4.73
N ARG A 47 6.80 0.52 -4.84
CA ARG A 47 7.61 1.22 -3.87
C ARG A 47 6.80 2.32 -3.21
N SER A 48 6.83 2.38 -1.88
CA SER A 48 6.09 3.36 -1.09
C SER A 48 6.99 3.97 -0.02
N LEU A 49 7.01 5.31 0.07
CA LEU A 49 7.66 6.08 1.11
C LEU A 49 6.60 6.49 2.13
N TYR A 50 6.68 6.00 3.36
CA TYR A 50 5.72 6.29 4.41
C TYR A 50 6.18 7.44 5.31
N PHE A 51 5.19 8.16 5.83
CA PHE A 51 5.36 9.26 6.77
C PHE A 51 4.91 8.85 8.18
N ASP A 52 5.62 9.34 9.18
CA ASP A 52 5.24 9.28 10.59
C ASP A 52 5.79 10.51 11.32
N ASP A 53 5.41 10.72 12.56
CA ASP A 53 6.00 11.73 13.43
C ASP A 53 7.13 11.13 14.29
N TYR A 54 7.81 12.00 15.06
CA TYR A 54 8.93 11.58 15.92
C TYR A 54 8.51 10.66 17.06
N ASP A 55 7.22 10.63 17.41
CA ASP A 55 6.68 9.78 18.47
C ASP A 55 6.16 8.44 17.93
N ASP A 56 6.41 8.12 16.64
CA ASP A 56 5.95 6.90 15.95
C ASP A 56 4.43 6.71 16.05
N ARG A 57 3.66 7.80 16.09
CA ARG A 57 2.22 7.76 16.35
C ARG A 57 1.44 6.95 15.32
N CYS A 58 1.75 7.07 14.01
CA CYS A 58 1.08 6.26 13.00
C CYS A 58 1.39 4.76 13.15
N LEU A 59 2.59 4.42 13.65
CA LEU A 59 2.94 3.04 13.98
C LEU A 59 2.14 2.55 15.18
N LEU A 60 2.12 3.31 16.26
CA LEU A 60 1.39 2.97 17.50
C LEU A 60 -0.13 2.88 17.25
N GLU A 61 -0.71 3.84 16.52
CA GLU A 61 -2.13 3.78 16.11
C GLU A 61 -2.43 2.52 15.29
N ASN A 62 -1.48 2.06 14.46
CA ASN A 62 -1.66 0.84 13.69
C ASN A 62 -1.59 -0.42 14.56
N GLU A 63 -0.63 -0.48 15.50
CA GLU A 63 -0.44 -1.63 16.39
C GLU A 63 -1.57 -1.75 17.42
N ASN A 64 -1.99 -0.62 18.00
CA ASN A 64 -3.09 -0.56 18.97
C ASN A 64 -4.48 -0.67 18.34
N GLY A 65 -4.56 -0.71 16.99
CA GLY A 65 -5.85 -0.79 16.32
C GLY A 65 -6.71 0.48 16.41
N THR A 66 -6.10 1.64 16.74
CA THR A 66 -6.80 2.92 16.91
C THR A 66 -7.73 3.22 15.73
N ASP A 67 -8.92 3.71 16.02
CA ASP A 67 -9.96 4.03 15.04
C ASP A 67 -10.66 5.35 15.45
N PRO A 68 -10.66 6.42 14.64
CA PRO A 68 -10.07 6.49 13.29
C PRO A 68 -8.55 6.68 13.28
N ARG A 69 -7.89 6.27 12.19
CA ARG A 69 -6.48 6.53 11.94
C ARG A 69 -6.16 6.80 10.48
N GLU A 70 -5.08 7.53 10.22
CA GLU A 70 -4.64 7.90 8.88
C GLU A 70 -3.17 7.58 8.68
N LYS A 71 -2.82 7.19 7.43
CA LYS A 71 -1.43 7.02 7.02
C LYS A 71 -1.18 7.65 5.67
N PHE A 72 -0.14 8.47 5.59
CA PHE A 72 0.32 9.08 4.35
C PHE A 72 1.47 8.29 3.75
N ARG A 73 1.47 8.19 2.43
CA ARG A 73 2.61 7.63 1.69
C ARG A 73 2.70 8.24 0.30
N ILE A 74 3.90 8.31 -0.22
CA ILE A 74 4.17 8.53 -1.64
C ILE A 74 4.37 7.16 -2.29
N ARG A 75 3.82 6.94 -3.47
CA ARG A 75 3.90 5.66 -4.18
C ARG A 75 4.34 5.82 -5.62
N MET A 76 5.19 4.91 -6.07
CA MET A 76 5.58 4.72 -7.46
C MET A 76 5.58 3.23 -7.83
N TYR A 77 5.65 2.95 -9.13
CA TYR A 77 5.59 1.61 -9.69
C TYR A 77 6.79 1.34 -10.56
N ASN A 78 7.32 0.10 -10.52
CA ASN A 78 8.44 -0.37 -11.34
C ASN A 78 9.70 0.51 -11.27
N GLY A 79 9.94 1.17 -10.13
CA GLY A 79 11.07 2.09 -9.98
C GLY A 79 10.99 3.35 -10.85
N SER A 80 9.87 3.56 -11.60
CA SER A 80 9.71 4.70 -12.49
C SER A 80 9.11 5.91 -11.78
N ALA A 81 9.68 7.08 -12.05
CA ALA A 81 9.17 8.37 -11.59
C ALA A 81 8.07 8.96 -12.52
N ASP A 82 7.67 8.25 -13.59
CA ASP A 82 6.66 8.74 -14.54
C ASP A 82 5.28 8.90 -13.90
N ARG A 83 5.01 8.10 -12.90
CA ARG A 83 3.74 8.13 -12.17
C ARG A 83 3.97 8.02 -10.67
N ILE A 84 4.06 9.17 -10.02
CA ILE A 84 4.17 9.28 -8.57
C ILE A 84 2.84 9.76 -8.01
N SER A 85 2.39 9.19 -6.90
CA SER A 85 1.15 9.62 -6.23
C SER A 85 1.35 9.77 -4.73
N LEU A 86 0.80 10.84 -4.16
CA LEU A 86 0.54 10.95 -2.74
C LEU A 86 -0.75 10.20 -2.44
N GLU A 87 -0.75 9.36 -1.43
CA GLU A 87 -1.92 8.62 -0.97
C GLU A 87 -2.09 8.81 0.54
N CYS A 88 -3.34 9.02 0.96
CA CYS A 88 -3.75 8.92 2.36
C CYS A 88 -4.73 7.74 2.50
N LYS A 89 -4.41 6.81 3.39
CA LYS A 89 -5.30 5.72 3.78
C LYS A 89 -5.89 6.04 5.15
N ARG A 90 -7.19 6.32 5.20
CA ARG A 90 -7.97 6.49 6.43
C ARG A 90 -8.69 5.19 6.75
N LYS A 91 -8.55 4.71 7.96
CA LYS A 91 -9.40 3.64 8.50
C LYS A 91 -10.35 4.25 9.52
N GLU A 92 -11.63 3.91 9.41
CA GLU A 92 -12.69 4.39 10.30
C GLU A 92 -13.83 3.37 10.34
N ARG A 93 -14.27 3.01 11.56
CA ARG A 93 -15.32 1.99 11.81
C ARG A 93 -15.05 0.68 11.09
N GLY A 94 -13.78 0.22 11.13
CA GLY A 94 -13.35 -1.00 10.46
C GLY A 94 -13.17 -0.90 8.94
N MET A 95 -13.67 0.16 8.31
CA MET A 95 -13.63 0.37 6.87
C MET A 95 -12.44 1.22 6.43
N THR A 96 -12.05 1.10 5.17
CA THR A 96 -10.91 1.82 4.62
C THR A 96 -11.35 2.75 3.49
N HIS A 97 -10.96 4.01 3.62
CA HIS A 97 -11.05 5.00 2.55
C HIS A 97 -9.65 5.41 2.09
N LYS A 98 -9.46 5.55 0.77
CA LYS A 98 -8.21 6.00 0.18
C LYS A 98 -8.43 7.22 -0.70
N THR A 99 -7.72 8.30 -0.39
CA THR A 99 -7.58 9.47 -1.27
C THR A 99 -6.21 9.48 -1.91
N SER A 100 -6.11 9.99 -3.14
CA SER A 100 -4.83 10.12 -3.83
C SER A 100 -4.81 11.34 -4.75
N CYS A 101 -3.62 11.91 -4.94
CA CYS A 101 -3.36 12.92 -5.96
C CYS A 101 -1.98 12.67 -6.60
N PRO A 102 -1.78 13.08 -7.87
CA PRO A 102 -0.48 12.99 -8.50
C PRO A 102 0.52 13.93 -7.83
N LEU A 103 1.80 13.56 -7.89
CA LEU A 103 2.93 14.38 -7.51
C LEU A 103 3.88 14.52 -8.69
N THR A 104 4.51 15.70 -8.83
CA THR A 104 5.67 15.85 -9.70
C THR A 104 6.91 15.25 -9.02
N ARG A 105 7.97 15.02 -9.81
CA ARG A 105 9.26 14.61 -9.28
C ARG A 105 9.81 15.64 -8.29
N GLU A 106 9.76 16.92 -8.63
CA GLU A 106 10.21 18.02 -7.79
C GLU A 106 9.47 18.05 -6.45
N GLN A 107 8.13 17.97 -6.46
CA GLN A 107 7.33 17.90 -5.23
C GLN A 107 7.72 16.70 -4.37
N THR A 108 8.01 15.57 -5.01
CA THR A 108 8.46 14.35 -4.30
C THR A 108 9.81 14.58 -3.63
N GLU A 109 10.76 15.23 -4.30
CA GLU A 109 12.08 15.56 -3.76
C GLU A 109 11.99 16.49 -2.53
N PHE A 110 11.11 17.51 -2.57
CA PHE A 110 10.83 18.33 -1.37
C PHE A 110 10.32 17.47 -0.20
N LEU A 111 9.33 16.64 -0.45
CA LEU A 111 8.73 15.79 0.59
C LEU A 111 9.70 14.74 1.12
N MET A 112 10.54 14.15 0.28
CA MET A 112 11.61 13.22 0.67
C MET A 112 12.64 13.87 1.60
N ALA A 113 12.92 15.15 1.37
CA ALA A 113 13.81 15.94 2.24
C ALA A 113 13.14 16.41 3.54
N GLY A 114 11.89 16.02 3.80
CA GLY A 114 11.11 16.50 4.93
C GLY A 114 10.70 17.97 4.82
N LYS A 115 10.77 18.57 3.62
CA LYS A 115 10.47 19.97 3.36
C LYS A 115 9.06 20.14 2.82
N ILE A 116 8.49 21.30 3.08
CA ILE A 116 7.17 21.70 2.58
C ILE A 116 7.28 22.10 1.11
N VAL A 117 6.34 21.64 0.30
CA VAL A 117 6.25 22.01 -1.12
C VAL A 117 5.85 23.48 -1.23
N PRO A 118 6.56 24.31 -2.01
CA PRO A 118 6.21 25.72 -2.21
C PRO A 118 4.81 25.91 -2.80
N ASN A 119 4.16 27.05 -2.49
CA ASN A 119 2.83 27.43 -3.01
C ASN A 119 1.77 26.36 -2.77
N VAL A 120 1.78 25.75 -1.57
CA VAL A 120 0.89 24.63 -1.24
C VAL A 120 -0.59 25.00 -1.29
N ALA A 121 -0.94 26.28 -1.11
CA ALA A 121 -2.33 26.75 -1.17
C ALA A 121 -3.01 26.47 -2.52
N ASP A 122 -2.24 26.47 -3.62
CA ASP A 122 -2.73 26.20 -4.98
C ASP A 122 -2.65 24.70 -5.36
N ARG A 123 -2.26 23.84 -4.41
CA ARG A 123 -2.06 22.41 -4.65
C ARG A 123 -3.32 21.59 -4.29
N PRO A 124 -3.38 20.32 -4.76
CA PRO A 124 -4.49 19.44 -4.42
C PRO A 124 -4.75 19.37 -2.90
N PRO A 125 -6.02 19.28 -2.45
CA PRO A 125 -6.37 19.27 -1.02
C PRO A 125 -5.63 18.22 -0.19
N LEU A 126 -5.29 17.05 -0.79
CA LEU A 126 -4.54 16.01 -0.10
C LEU A 126 -3.09 16.44 0.20
N LEU A 127 -2.45 17.19 -0.70
CA LEU A 127 -1.11 17.71 -0.49
C LEU A 127 -1.13 18.84 0.56
N GLN A 128 -2.15 19.71 0.54
CA GLN A 128 -2.38 20.70 1.59
C GLN A 128 -2.54 20.02 2.96
N LYS A 129 -3.34 18.94 3.01
CA LYS A 129 -3.55 18.17 4.25
C LYS A 129 -2.23 17.55 4.77
N LEU A 130 -1.41 16.95 3.91
CA LEU A 130 -0.10 16.43 4.31
C LEU A 130 0.78 17.56 4.85
N THR A 131 0.84 18.69 4.17
CA THR A 131 1.61 19.85 4.59
C THR A 131 1.19 20.34 5.98
N ALA A 132 -0.11 20.48 6.22
CA ALA A 132 -0.63 20.83 7.55
C ALA A 132 -0.17 19.84 8.64
N GLN A 133 -0.19 18.52 8.34
CA GLN A 133 0.30 17.49 9.26
C GLN A 133 1.83 17.57 9.46
N MET A 134 2.60 17.91 8.41
CA MET A 134 4.05 18.12 8.53
C MET A 134 4.35 19.33 9.45
N MET A 135 3.55 20.40 9.38
CA MET A 135 3.71 21.59 10.22
C MET A 135 3.28 21.35 11.67
N THR A 136 2.12 20.71 11.88
CA THR A 136 1.50 20.60 13.21
C THR A 136 1.96 19.39 14.00
N ARG A 137 2.19 18.26 13.32
CA ARG A 137 2.59 16.98 13.92
C ARG A 137 4.04 16.58 13.59
N ARG A 138 4.75 17.40 12.82
CA ARG A 138 6.11 17.10 12.35
C ARG A 138 6.22 15.79 11.59
N LEU A 139 5.20 15.46 10.78
CA LEU A 139 5.28 14.31 9.90
C LEU A 139 6.48 14.44 8.96
N HIS A 140 7.25 13.38 8.86
CA HIS A 140 8.42 13.30 7.98
C HIS A 140 8.51 11.89 7.37
N PRO A 141 9.24 11.71 6.26
CA PRO A 141 9.43 10.39 5.68
C PRO A 141 10.29 9.51 6.60
N VAL A 142 9.87 8.26 6.81
CA VAL A 142 10.48 7.38 7.81
C VAL A 142 10.97 6.03 7.26
N VAL A 143 10.33 5.50 6.23
CA VAL A 143 10.68 4.18 5.69
C VAL A 143 10.22 4.00 4.26
N ILE A 144 11.05 3.38 3.44
CA ILE A 144 10.67 2.87 2.12
C ILE A 144 10.24 1.41 2.29
N VAL A 145 9.11 1.09 1.70
CA VAL A 145 8.56 -0.27 1.62
C VAL A 145 8.45 -0.63 0.15
N GLU A 146 9.12 -1.71 -0.25
CA GLU A 146 9.06 -2.20 -1.63
C GLU A 146 8.69 -3.68 -1.65
N TYR A 147 7.94 -4.08 -2.67
CA TYR A 147 7.53 -5.47 -2.88
C TYR A 147 7.06 -5.68 -4.32
N GLU A 148 7.08 -6.92 -4.76
CA GLU A 148 6.49 -7.35 -6.02
C GLU A 148 5.04 -7.74 -5.82
N ARG A 149 4.19 -7.44 -6.80
CA ARG A 149 2.76 -7.74 -6.77
C ARG A 149 2.30 -8.46 -8.02
N ILE A 150 1.68 -9.61 -7.85
CA ILE A 150 0.93 -10.32 -8.88
C ILE A 150 -0.55 -9.99 -8.66
N PRO A 151 -1.17 -9.12 -9.49
CA PRO A 151 -2.51 -8.61 -9.26
C PRO A 151 -3.52 -9.27 -10.19
N PHE A 152 -4.51 -9.94 -9.63
CA PHE A 152 -5.67 -10.46 -10.35
C PHE A 152 -6.88 -9.56 -10.14
N VAL A 153 -7.72 -9.41 -11.16
CA VAL A 153 -8.91 -8.57 -11.14
C VAL A 153 -10.11 -9.32 -11.70
N TYR A 154 -11.27 -9.10 -11.06
CA TYR A 154 -12.54 -9.61 -11.54
C TYR A 154 -13.58 -8.51 -11.42
N LYS A 155 -14.30 -8.24 -12.52
CA LYS A 155 -15.16 -7.07 -12.64
C LYS A 155 -16.37 -7.11 -11.70
N ASN A 156 -17.04 -8.27 -11.61
CA ASN A 156 -18.22 -8.41 -10.75
C ASN A 156 -17.78 -8.43 -9.27
N GLY A 157 -18.41 -7.60 -8.44
CA GLY A 157 -18.01 -7.40 -7.05
C GLY A 157 -16.73 -6.56 -6.90
N ASN A 158 -16.17 -6.03 -8.01
CA ASN A 158 -14.93 -5.25 -8.04
C ASN A 158 -13.80 -5.95 -7.27
N VAL A 159 -13.68 -7.28 -7.50
CA VAL A 159 -12.73 -8.11 -6.75
C VAL A 159 -11.31 -7.84 -7.25
N ARG A 160 -10.40 -7.70 -6.29
CA ARG A 160 -8.96 -7.65 -6.54
C ARG A 160 -8.23 -8.59 -5.59
N ILE A 161 -7.59 -9.60 -6.15
CA ILE A 161 -6.77 -10.57 -5.43
C ILE A 161 -5.31 -10.29 -5.78
N THR A 162 -4.47 -10.11 -4.78
CA THR A 162 -3.06 -9.79 -4.99
C THR A 162 -2.17 -10.70 -4.17
N LEU A 163 -1.14 -11.24 -4.83
CA LEU A 163 -0.07 -11.97 -4.18
C LEU A 163 1.13 -11.03 -4.10
N ASP A 164 1.50 -10.64 -2.88
CA ASP A 164 2.62 -9.74 -2.63
C ASP A 164 3.81 -10.53 -2.13
N THR A 165 4.91 -10.47 -2.88
CA THR A 165 6.13 -11.22 -2.65
C THR A 165 7.33 -10.28 -2.49
N ASN A 166 8.45 -10.81 -2.01
CA ASN A 166 9.73 -10.09 -1.90
C ASN A 166 9.60 -8.74 -1.15
N LEU A 167 8.88 -8.76 -0.01
CA LEU A 167 8.72 -7.56 0.80
C LEU A 167 10.05 -7.18 1.46
N VAL A 168 10.50 -5.96 1.14
CA VAL A 168 11.74 -5.39 1.65
C VAL A 168 11.53 -3.98 2.22
N SER A 169 12.43 -3.54 3.09
CA SER A 169 12.44 -2.19 3.64
C SER A 169 13.80 -1.50 3.46
N SER A 170 13.77 -0.17 3.41
CA SER A 170 14.96 0.69 3.51
C SER A 170 14.69 1.85 4.47
N SER A 171 15.65 2.14 5.35
CA SER A 171 15.64 3.34 6.19
C SER A 171 16.24 4.56 5.48
N ASP A 172 16.99 4.35 4.40
CA ASP A 172 17.54 5.45 3.60
C ASP A 172 16.46 6.02 2.66
N VAL A 173 15.64 6.90 3.21
CA VAL A 173 14.53 7.56 2.49
C VAL A 173 15.00 8.42 1.33
N SER A 174 16.27 8.88 1.34
CA SER A 174 16.86 9.69 0.27
C SER A 174 16.98 8.93 -1.06
N GLN A 175 16.99 7.60 -1.00
CA GLN A 175 17.12 6.74 -2.18
C GLN A 175 15.78 6.42 -2.87
N PHE A 176 14.65 6.95 -2.38
CA PHE A 176 13.32 6.57 -2.87
C PHE A 176 13.17 6.65 -4.40
N LEU A 177 13.74 7.68 -5.04
CA LEU A 177 13.67 7.89 -6.50
C LEU A 177 14.80 7.17 -7.28
N ARG A 178 15.71 6.48 -6.63
CA ARG A 178 16.76 5.70 -7.30
C ARG A 178 16.18 4.45 -7.93
N GLU A 179 16.74 3.99 -9.01
CA GLU A 179 16.34 2.74 -9.68
C GLU A 179 16.47 1.55 -8.71
N ARG A 180 17.62 1.43 -8.06
CA ARG A 180 17.89 0.42 -7.03
C ARG A 180 18.11 1.10 -5.68
N ILE A 181 17.52 0.53 -4.64
CA ILE A 181 17.67 1.01 -3.27
C ILE A 181 18.40 -0.02 -2.41
N PRO A 182 19.26 0.41 -1.48
CA PRO A 182 19.74 -0.48 -0.44
C PRO A 182 18.54 -0.92 0.40
N HIS A 183 18.37 -2.23 0.58
CA HIS A 183 17.20 -2.76 1.27
C HIS A 183 17.50 -4.06 2.01
N ARG A 184 16.62 -4.43 2.93
CA ARG A 184 16.65 -5.73 3.61
C ARG A 184 15.29 -6.41 3.54
N PRO A 185 15.25 -7.76 3.43
CA PRO A 185 14.04 -8.53 3.58
C PRO A 185 13.44 -8.34 4.98
N VAL A 186 12.11 -8.29 5.07
CA VAL A 186 11.41 -8.09 6.36
C VAL A 186 10.42 -9.22 6.67
N MET A 187 10.20 -10.13 5.74
CA MET A 187 9.41 -11.33 5.97
C MET A 187 10.31 -12.53 6.23
N PRO A 188 9.89 -13.48 7.08
CA PRO A 188 10.54 -14.77 7.18
C PRO A 188 10.67 -15.43 5.81
N LEU A 189 11.74 -16.20 5.62
CA LEU A 189 11.98 -16.91 4.38
C LEU A 189 10.78 -17.80 4.02
N GLY A 190 10.35 -17.71 2.77
CA GLY A 190 9.23 -18.50 2.24
C GLY A 190 7.84 -17.96 2.60
N GLN A 191 7.71 -16.93 3.45
CA GLN A 191 6.43 -16.29 3.73
C GLN A 191 6.11 -15.15 2.76
N GLN A 192 4.87 -15.09 2.33
CA GLN A 192 4.33 -14.10 1.39
C GLN A 192 2.95 -13.63 1.86
N LEU A 193 2.35 -12.66 1.16
CA LEU A 193 1.08 -12.08 1.55
C LEU A 193 0.04 -12.20 0.45
N LEU A 194 -1.10 -12.79 0.77
CA LEU A 194 -2.32 -12.73 -0.03
C LEU A 194 -3.21 -11.60 0.50
N GLU A 195 -3.69 -10.74 -0.39
CA GLU A 195 -4.66 -9.69 -0.07
C GLU A 195 -5.86 -9.81 -1.01
N VAL A 196 -7.07 -9.90 -0.46
CA VAL A 196 -8.33 -9.99 -1.19
C VAL A 196 -9.16 -8.76 -0.89
N LYS A 197 -9.54 -8.02 -1.94
CA LYS A 197 -10.40 -6.83 -1.84
C LYS A 197 -11.64 -7.01 -2.69
N TYR A 198 -12.78 -6.63 -2.15
CA TYR A 198 -14.05 -6.64 -2.86
C TYR A 198 -15.01 -5.60 -2.27
N ASP A 199 -16.03 -5.21 -3.01
CA ASP A 199 -17.01 -4.23 -2.55
C ASP A 199 -18.09 -4.92 -1.71
N ALA A 200 -19.21 -5.35 -2.31
CA ALA A 200 -20.34 -5.90 -1.55
C ALA A 200 -20.22 -7.42 -1.31
N TYR A 201 -19.64 -8.17 -2.26
CA TYR A 201 -19.55 -9.63 -2.18
C TYR A 201 -18.33 -10.17 -2.91
N LEU A 202 -17.87 -11.32 -2.45
CA LEU A 202 -16.86 -12.14 -3.12
C LEU A 202 -17.57 -13.34 -3.77
N PRO A 203 -17.50 -13.51 -5.12
CA PRO A 203 -18.13 -14.65 -5.79
C PRO A 203 -17.66 -15.99 -5.25
N ASP A 204 -18.58 -16.97 -5.10
CA ASP A 204 -18.30 -18.25 -4.46
C ASP A 204 -17.17 -19.03 -5.15
N PHE A 205 -17.10 -19.01 -6.48
CA PHE A 205 -16.02 -19.70 -7.19
C PHE A 205 -14.63 -19.10 -6.88
N LEU A 206 -14.54 -17.80 -6.62
CA LEU A 206 -13.30 -17.14 -6.17
C LEU A 206 -13.02 -17.52 -4.71
N TYR A 207 -14.04 -17.45 -3.86
CA TYR A 207 -13.89 -17.89 -2.47
C TYR A 207 -13.36 -19.33 -2.38
N GLN A 208 -13.95 -20.27 -3.14
CA GLN A 208 -13.52 -21.66 -3.20
C GLN A 208 -12.10 -21.82 -3.75
N SER A 209 -11.73 -21.04 -4.78
CA SER A 209 -10.39 -21.08 -5.36
C SER A 209 -9.28 -20.62 -4.41
N LEU A 210 -9.65 -19.79 -3.43
CA LEU A 210 -8.75 -19.27 -2.38
C LEU A 210 -8.65 -20.20 -1.18
N GLN A 211 -9.49 -21.24 -1.07
CA GLN A 211 -9.41 -22.19 0.05
C GLN A 211 -8.12 -23.00 -0.03
N LEU A 212 -7.21 -22.68 0.86
CA LEU A 212 -6.00 -23.41 1.18
C LEU A 212 -6.16 -23.94 2.61
N SER A 213 -5.60 -25.07 2.93
CA SER A 213 -5.92 -25.86 4.12
C SER A 213 -5.85 -25.13 5.47
N ASP A 214 -5.03 -24.06 5.57
CA ASP A 214 -4.75 -23.38 6.86
C ASP A 214 -4.73 -21.85 6.77
N LEU A 215 -5.51 -21.23 5.87
CA LEU A 215 -5.56 -19.77 5.77
C LEU A 215 -6.19 -19.13 7.00
N ARG A 216 -5.36 -18.47 7.79
CA ARG A 216 -5.84 -17.62 8.89
C ARG A 216 -5.77 -16.14 8.48
N GLN A 217 -6.92 -15.47 8.62
CA GLN A 217 -6.97 -14.03 8.39
C GLN A 217 -6.09 -13.29 9.41
N THR A 218 -5.34 -12.31 8.94
CA THR A 218 -4.41 -11.53 9.76
C THR A 218 -4.58 -10.02 9.56
N ALA A 219 -4.29 -9.24 10.58
CA ALA A 219 -4.24 -7.79 10.52
C ALA A 219 -2.88 -7.27 10.03
N TYR A 220 -2.33 -7.85 8.97
CA TYR A 220 -0.97 -7.59 8.51
C TYR A 220 -0.78 -6.17 7.95
N SER A 221 0.20 -5.44 8.46
CA SER A 221 0.58 -4.13 7.96
C SER A 221 2.02 -4.11 7.48
N LYS A 222 2.24 -4.01 6.16
CA LYS A 222 3.58 -3.87 5.56
C LYS A 222 4.36 -2.70 6.17
N TYR A 223 3.69 -1.56 6.41
CA TYR A 223 4.27 -0.41 7.08
C TYR A 223 4.78 -0.76 8.48
N ALA A 224 3.92 -1.31 9.34
CA ALA A 224 4.30 -1.62 10.72
C ALA A 224 5.44 -2.66 10.77
N LEU A 225 5.37 -3.68 9.91
CA LEU A 225 6.45 -4.66 9.81
C LEU A 225 7.78 -3.99 9.44
N CYS A 226 7.80 -3.19 8.37
CA CYS A 226 9.02 -2.51 7.93
C CYS A 226 9.57 -1.55 9.00
N ARG A 227 8.71 -0.85 9.73
CA ARG A 227 9.12 0.07 10.81
C ARG A 227 9.81 -0.64 11.98
N ARG A 228 9.36 -1.85 12.33
CA ARG A 228 10.01 -2.65 13.40
C ARG A 228 11.48 -2.96 13.10
N TYR A 229 11.85 -3.02 11.84
CA TYR A 229 13.21 -3.31 11.39
C TYR A 229 14.06 -2.05 11.07
N THR A 230 13.48 -0.86 11.18
CA THR A 230 14.16 0.42 10.88
C THR A 230 14.37 1.31 12.10
N ARG A 231 14.01 0.82 13.26
CA ARG A 231 14.33 1.41 14.56
C ARG A 231 15.78 1.14 14.97
#